data_ece8e26131d726e0106ce3f1e6a7e898
#
_entry.id   ece8e26131d726e0106ce3f1e6a7e898
#
_cell.length_a   1.000
_cell.length_b   1.000
_cell.length_c   1.000
_cell.angle_alpha   90.00
_cell.angle_beta   90.00
_cell.angle_gamma   90.00
#
_symmetry.space_group_name_H-M   'P 1'
#
loop_
_entity.id
_entity.type
_entity.pdbx_description
1 polymer ?
#
loop_
_entity_poly.entity_id
_entity_poly.type
_entity_poly.pdbx_seq_one_letter_code
_entity_poly.pdbx_strand_id
1 'polypeptide(L)'
;MYVGAECRECKAACETLIFGGCIQKICRLKMWSDYSLEVVDAVARNGSFTGAAQELHRVPSAISYTVRQLEAWLAVPLFERRHRDVELTPAGAWFLKEGRSVIKKMQITREQCQQIANGWRGHLAIAVDNIVK
;
A
#
# COMPACT_ATOMS: atom_id res chain seq x y z
N MET A 1 -7.24 18.24 20.86
CA MET A 1 -6.36 17.58 21.85
C MET A 1 -6.46 16.06 21.61
N TYR A 2 -5.70 15.54 20.64
CA TYR A 2 -5.62 14.11 20.38
C TYR A 2 -4.32 13.59 20.96
N VAL A 3 -4.41 12.91 22.09
CA VAL A 3 -3.30 12.21 22.73
C VAL A 3 -3.01 10.97 21.91
N GLY A 4 -1.82 10.93 21.28
CA GLY A 4 -1.38 9.84 20.44
C GLY A 4 -1.28 8.54 21.21
N ALA A 5 -1.90 7.50 20.69
CA ALA A 5 -1.66 6.13 21.12
C ALA A 5 -0.20 5.78 20.82
N GLU A 6 0.63 5.74 21.87
CA GLU A 6 2.02 5.31 21.80
C GLU A 6 2.08 3.83 21.36
N CYS A 7 2.64 3.60 20.19
CA CYS A 7 2.92 2.25 19.73
C CYS A 7 3.98 1.61 20.66
N ARG A 8 3.59 0.57 21.41
CA ARG A 8 4.48 -0.13 22.36
C ARG A 8 5.73 -0.72 21.70
N GLU A 9 5.66 -1.06 20.40
CA GLU A 9 6.80 -1.58 19.63
C GLU A 9 7.83 -0.50 19.25
N CYS A 10 7.38 0.76 19.10
CA CYS A 10 8.30 1.86 18.81
C CYS A 10 9.13 2.28 20.02
N LYS A 11 8.66 2.01 21.27
CA LYS A 11 9.36 2.38 22.49
C LYS A 11 10.63 1.55 22.70
N ALA A 12 10.59 0.26 22.39
CA ALA A 12 11.76 -0.64 22.51
C ALA A 12 12.87 -0.32 21.49
N ALA A 13 12.52 0.21 20.31
CA ALA A 13 13.49 0.60 19.28
C ALA A 13 14.06 2.02 19.49
N CYS A 14 13.41 2.85 20.33
CA CYS A 14 13.79 4.23 20.57
C CYS A 14 14.92 4.38 21.61
N GLU A 15 15.12 3.38 22.46
CA GLU A 15 16.15 3.45 23.52
C GLU A 15 17.58 3.19 23.01
N THR A 16 17.75 2.73 21.76
CA THR A 16 19.07 2.34 21.24
C THR A 16 19.67 3.31 20.22
N LEU A 17 18.97 4.36 19.78
CA LEU A 17 19.50 5.28 18.76
C LEU A 17 19.29 6.75 19.14
N ILE A 18 20.39 7.39 19.53
CA ILE A 18 20.55 8.81 19.86
C ILE A 18 20.40 9.68 18.59
N PHE A 19 19.22 9.73 17.98
CA PHE A 19 18.89 10.76 16.98
C PHE A 19 17.38 11.05 17.01
N GLY A 20 17.02 12.02 17.84
CA GLY A 20 15.65 12.37 18.24
C GLY A 20 14.75 13.02 17.19
N GLY A 21 14.87 12.72 15.90
CA GLY A 21 14.04 13.35 14.87
C GLY A 21 13.48 12.43 13.77
N CYS A 22 14.01 11.24 13.63
CA CYS A 22 13.74 10.40 12.46
C CYS A 22 12.69 9.29 12.68
N ILE A 23 12.45 8.86 13.93
CA ILE A 23 11.67 7.66 14.24
C ILE A 23 10.16 7.88 14.10
N GLN A 24 9.66 9.08 14.43
CA GLN A 24 8.25 9.42 14.22
C GLN A 24 7.86 9.46 12.73
N LYS A 25 8.79 9.81 11.83
CA LYS A 25 8.58 9.74 10.37
C LYS A 25 8.55 8.30 9.86
N ILE A 26 9.35 7.41 10.41
CA ILE A 26 9.42 5.99 9.97
C ILE A 26 8.19 5.21 10.43
N CYS A 27 7.64 5.48 11.61
CA CYS A 27 6.39 4.88 12.07
C CYS A 27 5.18 5.29 11.20
N ARG A 28 5.20 6.50 10.63
CA ARG A 28 4.19 6.95 9.66
C ARG A 28 4.28 6.24 8.31
N LEU A 29 5.47 5.82 7.87
CA LEU A 29 5.66 5.07 6.62
C LEU A 29 5.14 3.63 6.72
N LYS A 30 5.01 3.06 7.93
CA LYS A 30 4.48 1.70 8.14
C LYS A 30 2.97 1.57 7.85
N MET A 31 2.25 2.70 7.72
CA MET A 31 0.82 2.73 7.39
C MET A 31 0.55 2.48 5.89
N TRP A 32 1.51 2.81 5.02
CA TRP A 32 1.44 2.46 3.61
C TRP A 32 2.22 1.17 3.36
N SER A 33 1.50 0.09 3.28
CA SER A 33 2.03 -1.23 2.94
C SER A 33 1.27 -1.80 1.73
N ASP A 34 1.85 -2.78 1.07
CA ASP A 34 1.17 -3.56 0.02
C ASP A 34 -0.16 -4.10 0.53
N TYR A 35 -0.20 -4.56 1.79
CA TYR A 35 -1.43 -5.01 2.43
C TYR A 35 -2.50 -3.92 2.54
N SER A 36 -2.13 -2.69 2.89
CA SER A 36 -3.12 -1.59 2.96
C SER A 36 -3.70 -1.24 1.59
N LEU A 37 -2.89 -1.32 0.52
CA LEU A 37 -3.34 -1.16 -0.86
C LEU A 37 -4.23 -2.32 -1.32
N GLU A 38 -3.86 -3.54 -0.98
CA GLU A 38 -4.67 -4.74 -1.25
C GLU A 38 -6.04 -4.65 -0.58
N VAL A 39 -6.09 -4.18 0.67
CA VAL A 39 -7.35 -3.95 1.39
C VAL A 39 -8.22 -2.90 0.68
N VAL A 40 -7.65 -1.76 0.28
CA VAL A 40 -8.40 -0.72 -0.45
C VAL A 40 -8.91 -1.26 -1.78
N ASP A 41 -8.09 -2.01 -2.50
CA ASP A 41 -8.46 -2.63 -3.77
C ASP A 41 -9.59 -3.66 -3.61
N ALA A 42 -9.51 -4.52 -2.61
CA ALA A 42 -10.55 -5.50 -2.31
C ALA A 42 -11.88 -4.84 -1.93
N VAL A 43 -11.85 -3.79 -1.09
CA VAL A 43 -13.06 -3.02 -0.72
C VAL A 43 -13.67 -2.35 -1.94
N ALA A 44 -12.85 -1.77 -2.82
CA ALA A 44 -13.31 -1.11 -4.04
C ALA A 44 -13.98 -2.10 -5.02
N ARG A 45 -13.41 -3.30 -5.18
CA ARG A 45 -13.97 -4.34 -6.06
C ARG A 45 -15.27 -4.95 -5.53
N ASN A 46 -15.34 -5.18 -4.23
CA ASN A 46 -16.49 -5.81 -3.60
C ASN A 46 -17.63 -4.82 -3.25
N GLY A 47 -17.38 -3.52 -3.27
CA GLY A 47 -18.34 -2.50 -2.82
C GLY A 47 -18.74 -2.63 -1.35
N SER A 48 -18.06 -3.46 -0.57
CA SER A 48 -18.37 -3.72 0.84
C SER A 48 -17.16 -4.19 1.64
N PHE A 49 -17.11 -3.77 2.91
CA PHE A 49 -16.08 -4.23 3.86
C PHE A 49 -16.20 -5.72 4.19
N THR A 50 -17.42 -6.24 4.18
CA THR A 50 -17.68 -7.67 4.47
C THR A 50 -17.21 -8.54 3.32
N GLY A 51 -17.50 -8.16 2.06
CA GLY A 51 -17.04 -8.87 0.87
C GLY A 51 -15.50 -8.89 0.78
N ALA A 52 -14.87 -7.74 1.01
CA ALA A 52 -13.41 -7.64 1.07
C ALA A 52 -12.80 -8.51 2.18
N ALA A 53 -13.44 -8.58 3.33
CA ALA A 53 -12.98 -9.43 4.44
C ALA A 53 -13.04 -10.92 4.08
N GLN A 54 -14.08 -11.35 3.40
CA GLN A 54 -14.21 -12.73 2.91
C GLN A 54 -13.12 -13.05 1.86
N GLU A 55 -12.90 -12.16 0.91
CA GLU A 55 -11.87 -12.32 -0.13
C GLU A 55 -10.46 -12.43 0.48
N LEU A 56 -10.15 -11.58 1.45
CA LEU A 56 -8.83 -11.55 2.10
C LEU A 56 -8.68 -12.52 3.27
N HIS A 57 -9.69 -13.34 3.54
CA HIS A 57 -9.72 -14.26 4.69
C HIS A 57 -9.44 -13.56 6.02
N ARG A 58 -10.09 -12.40 6.23
CA ARG A 58 -9.96 -11.57 7.44
C ARG A 58 -11.31 -11.25 8.03
N VAL A 59 -11.31 -10.72 9.25
CA VAL A 59 -12.54 -10.22 9.89
C VAL A 59 -12.85 -8.80 9.40
N PRO A 60 -14.12 -8.42 9.20
CA PRO A 60 -14.51 -7.10 8.70
C PRO A 60 -13.98 -5.93 9.56
N SER A 61 -13.83 -6.14 10.86
CA SER A 61 -13.24 -5.14 11.77
C SER A 61 -11.79 -4.82 11.46
N ALA A 62 -10.99 -5.81 11.06
CA ALA A 62 -9.60 -5.62 10.67
C ALA A 62 -9.49 -4.81 9.37
N ILE A 63 -10.34 -5.11 8.37
CA ILE A 63 -10.40 -4.35 7.12
C ILE A 63 -10.79 -2.89 7.39
N SER A 64 -11.87 -2.67 8.17
CA SER A 64 -12.30 -1.33 8.56
C SER A 64 -11.23 -0.56 9.33
N TYR A 65 -10.50 -1.23 10.20
CA TYR A 65 -9.40 -0.63 10.95
C TYR A 65 -8.26 -0.18 10.01
N THR A 66 -7.83 -1.06 9.10
CA THR A 66 -6.76 -0.74 8.13
C THR A 66 -7.12 0.46 7.27
N VAL A 67 -8.35 0.51 6.75
CA VAL A 67 -8.83 1.65 5.95
C VAL A 67 -8.83 2.94 6.76
N ARG A 68 -9.38 2.92 8.00
CA ARG A 68 -9.39 4.11 8.86
C ARG A 68 -8.00 4.63 9.19
N GLN A 69 -7.05 3.73 9.45
CA GLN A 69 -5.67 4.12 9.72
C GLN A 69 -5.04 4.76 8.49
N LEU A 70 -5.28 4.22 7.31
CA LEU A 70 -4.80 4.76 6.05
C LEU A 70 -5.41 6.14 5.76
N GLU A 71 -6.73 6.30 5.91
CA GLU A 71 -7.43 7.58 5.76
C GLU A 71 -6.93 8.63 6.76
N ALA A 72 -6.69 8.25 8.01
CA ALA A 72 -6.10 9.12 9.03
C ALA A 72 -4.68 9.56 8.67
N TRP A 73 -3.89 8.67 8.08
CA TRP A 73 -2.54 8.99 7.63
C TRP A 73 -2.54 9.93 6.42
N LEU A 74 -3.44 9.69 5.46
CA LEU A 74 -3.62 10.53 4.27
C LEU A 74 -4.32 11.86 4.59
N ALA A 75 -5.01 11.94 5.74
CA ALA A 75 -5.88 13.04 6.14
C ALA A 75 -7.03 13.31 5.14
N VAL A 76 -7.43 12.29 4.37
CA VAL A 76 -8.55 12.34 3.43
C VAL A 76 -9.34 11.02 3.46
N PRO A 77 -10.68 11.06 3.30
CA PRO A 77 -11.47 9.86 3.17
C PRO A 77 -11.24 9.21 1.79
N LEU A 78 -11.05 7.90 1.77
CA LEU A 78 -10.91 7.12 0.55
C LEU A 78 -12.24 6.53 0.09
N PHE A 79 -13.18 6.36 1.03
CA PHE A 79 -14.49 5.78 0.76
C PHE A 79 -15.61 6.66 1.29
N GLU A 80 -16.70 6.73 0.52
CA GLU A 80 -17.99 7.22 0.95
C GLU A 80 -18.91 6.06 1.30
N ARG A 81 -19.50 6.12 2.50
CA ARG A 81 -20.49 5.13 2.93
C ARG A 81 -21.88 5.61 2.51
N ARG A 82 -22.44 4.97 1.50
CA ARG A 82 -23.84 5.10 1.16
C ARG A 82 -24.66 4.00 1.86
N HIS A 83 -25.97 4.16 1.89
CA HIS A 83 -26.88 3.36 2.72
C HIS A 83 -26.70 1.82 2.62
N ARG A 84 -26.20 1.31 1.49
CA ARG A 84 -25.97 -0.13 1.24
C ARG A 84 -24.60 -0.44 0.63
N ASP A 85 -23.94 0.55 0.03
CA ASP A 85 -22.73 0.36 -0.73
C ASP A 85 -21.61 1.28 -0.25
N VAL A 86 -20.40 0.87 -0.54
CA VAL A 86 -19.18 1.63 -0.28
C VAL A 86 -18.60 2.02 -1.62
N GLU A 87 -18.54 3.31 -1.90
CA GLU A 87 -17.97 3.86 -3.13
C GLU A 87 -16.64 4.55 -2.86
N LEU A 88 -15.74 4.52 -3.84
CA LEU A 88 -14.50 5.28 -3.78
C LEU A 88 -14.77 6.78 -3.94
N THR A 89 -14.13 7.58 -3.10
CA THR A 89 -14.01 9.02 -3.34
C THR A 89 -13.09 9.28 -4.55
N PRO A 90 -13.10 10.49 -5.13
CA PRO A 90 -12.11 10.87 -6.14
C PRO A 90 -10.65 10.69 -5.65
N ALA A 91 -10.40 11.00 -4.36
CA ALA A 91 -9.11 10.78 -3.72
C ALA A 91 -8.78 9.28 -3.60
N GLY A 92 -9.78 8.45 -3.25
CA GLY A 92 -9.63 6.98 -3.18
C GLY A 92 -9.32 6.37 -4.55
N ALA A 93 -10.01 6.81 -5.60
CA ALA A 93 -9.76 6.36 -6.96
C ALA A 93 -8.33 6.72 -7.44
N TRP A 94 -7.89 7.92 -7.16
CA TRP A 94 -6.51 8.36 -7.44
C TRP A 94 -5.49 7.54 -6.64
N PHE A 95 -5.71 7.39 -5.34
CA PHE A 95 -4.84 6.60 -4.46
C PHE A 95 -4.67 5.17 -4.96
N LEU A 96 -5.76 4.52 -5.35
CA LEU A 96 -5.74 3.16 -5.85
C LEU A 96 -4.99 3.03 -7.18
N LYS A 97 -5.19 3.97 -8.10
CA LYS A 97 -4.48 4.02 -9.39
C LYS A 97 -2.97 4.14 -9.19
N GLU A 98 -2.53 5.10 -8.41
CA GLU A 98 -1.11 5.33 -8.16
C GLU A 98 -0.50 4.22 -7.29
N GLY A 99 -1.24 3.73 -6.30
CA GLY A 99 -0.81 2.63 -5.45
C GLY A 99 -0.51 1.35 -6.21
N ARG A 100 -1.36 0.98 -7.17
CA ARG A 100 -1.11 -0.16 -8.06
C ARG A 100 0.17 0.01 -8.87
N SER A 101 0.44 1.23 -9.36
CA SER A 101 1.67 1.54 -10.09
C SER A 101 2.92 1.39 -9.21
N VAL A 102 2.83 1.83 -7.95
CA VAL A 102 3.92 1.70 -6.96
C VAL A 102 4.21 0.23 -6.67
N ILE A 103 3.20 -0.59 -6.38
CA ILE A 103 3.38 -2.03 -6.13
C ILE A 103 4.04 -2.71 -7.32
N LYS A 104 3.53 -2.44 -8.53
CA LYS A 104 4.13 -2.99 -9.76
C LYS A 104 5.60 -2.62 -9.89
N LYS A 105 5.95 -1.36 -9.59
CA LYS A 105 7.34 -0.89 -9.62
C LYS A 105 8.21 -1.60 -8.58
N MET A 106 7.69 -1.81 -7.38
CA MET A 106 8.39 -2.55 -6.32
C MET A 106 8.67 -4.01 -6.74
N GLN A 107 7.68 -4.69 -7.33
CA GLN A 107 7.82 -6.05 -7.84
C GLN A 107 8.88 -6.14 -8.93
N ILE A 108 8.82 -5.25 -9.94
CA ILE A 108 9.83 -5.18 -11.01
C ILE A 108 11.22 -4.94 -10.44
N THR A 109 11.35 -4.04 -9.47
CA THR A 109 12.64 -3.75 -8.83
C THR A 109 13.20 -4.97 -8.12
N ARG A 110 12.34 -5.71 -7.39
CA ARG A 110 12.72 -6.96 -6.72
C ARG A 110 13.22 -8.00 -7.73
N GLU A 111 12.48 -8.21 -8.81
CA GLU A 111 12.84 -9.15 -9.87
C GLU A 111 14.17 -8.78 -10.52
N GLN A 112 14.39 -7.51 -10.84
CA GLN A 112 15.65 -7.02 -11.39
C GLN A 112 16.84 -7.24 -10.45
N CYS A 113 16.66 -6.97 -9.15
CA CYS A 113 17.70 -7.25 -8.15
C CYS A 113 18.05 -8.73 -8.09
N GLN A 114 17.05 -9.62 -8.14
CA GLN A 114 17.26 -11.07 -8.17
C GLN A 114 17.98 -11.52 -9.44
N GLN A 115 17.61 -10.97 -10.60
CA GLN A 115 18.27 -11.25 -11.87
C GLN A 115 19.75 -10.83 -11.85
N ILE A 116 20.03 -9.63 -11.35
CA ILE A 116 21.42 -9.15 -11.23
C ILE A 116 22.23 -10.04 -10.29
N ALA A 117 21.68 -10.42 -9.14
CA ALA A 117 22.33 -11.31 -8.17
C ALA A 117 22.63 -12.70 -8.75
N ASN A 118 21.77 -13.19 -9.64
CA ASN A 118 21.97 -14.46 -10.34
C ASN A 118 22.89 -14.35 -11.57
N GLY A 119 23.59 -13.23 -11.74
CA GLY A 119 24.55 -13.02 -12.82
C GLY A 119 23.93 -12.78 -14.19
N TRP A 120 22.63 -12.49 -14.24
CA TRP A 120 21.95 -12.17 -15.49
C TRP A 120 22.33 -10.74 -15.94
N ARG A 121 23.22 -10.66 -16.93
CA ARG A 121 23.47 -9.42 -17.66
C ARG A 121 22.44 -9.34 -18.77
N GLY A 122 21.42 -8.52 -18.58
CA GLY A 122 20.33 -8.37 -19.55
C GLY A 122 20.89 -7.94 -20.93
N HIS A 123 20.91 -8.88 -21.86
CA HIS A 123 21.05 -8.58 -23.27
C HIS A 123 19.63 -8.57 -23.86
N LEU A 124 19.12 -7.38 -24.18
CA LEU A 124 17.94 -7.24 -25.01
C LEU A 124 18.40 -7.31 -26.47
N ALA A 125 18.29 -8.47 -27.10
CA ALA A 125 18.46 -8.60 -28.55
C ALA A 125 17.14 -8.19 -29.22
N ILE A 126 17.08 -6.97 -29.74
CA ILE A 126 15.97 -6.52 -30.60
C ILE A 126 16.35 -6.90 -32.03
N ALA A 127 15.75 -7.96 -32.56
CA ALA A 127 15.76 -8.26 -33.99
C ALA A 127 14.82 -7.29 -34.69
N VAL A 128 15.37 -6.29 -35.37
CA VAL A 128 14.59 -5.39 -36.25
C VAL A 128 14.63 -6.01 -37.64
N ASP A 129 13.52 -6.58 -38.05
CA ASP A 129 13.34 -7.07 -39.41
C ASP A 129 13.08 -5.84 -40.31
N ASN A 130 14.09 -5.48 -41.12
CA ASN A 130 13.99 -4.42 -42.10
C ASN A 130 13.19 -4.91 -43.32
N ILE A 131 11.87 -4.82 -43.24
CA ILE A 131 11.04 -4.91 -44.43
C ILE A 131 10.99 -3.52 -45.07
N VAL A 132 12.02 -3.20 -45.85
CA VAL A 132 11.99 -2.09 -46.82
C VAL A 132 11.52 -2.69 -48.15
N LYS A 133 10.31 -2.32 -48.54
CA LYS A 133 9.85 -2.40 -49.93
C LYS A 133 9.72 -0.97 -50.48
#